data_c3ef4dbd7ab38f793e499219ab576eae
#
_entry.id   c3ef4dbd7ab38f793e499219ab576eae
#
_cell.length_a   1.000
_cell.length_b   1.000
_cell.length_c   1.000
_cell.angle_alpha   90.00
_cell.angle_beta   90.00
_cell.angle_gamma   90.00
#
_symmetry.space_group_name_H-M   'P 1'
#
loop_
_entity.id
_entity.type
_entity.pdbx_description
1 polymer ?
#
loop_
_entity_poly.entity_id
_entity_poly.type
_entity_poly.pdbx_seq_one_letter_code
_entity_poly.pdbx_strand_id
1 'polypeptide(L)'
;QRLSDLWNMNLTLHYTHGAGYYEDYKGGAKVKDYKLPPYIDSQGDTIAKTDLVRRKWLENDFYGAIYSANYRGERLQFSAGAAINRYDGDHFGRVMWAKQSNNLPEPDYEYYRNTGDKLDYNMYAKANYQFHPNLNGYLDMQYRGIHYTIEGSDDKAGDHVNVDKHWNFFNPKAGINFQKDGHNAFVSFSVANREPNRDNFTEAGR
;
A
#
# COMPACT_ATOMS: atom_id res chain seq x y z
N GLN A 1 24.33 8.39 12.59
CA GLN A 1 25.70 8.88 12.87
C GLN A 1 25.63 10.31 13.38
N ARG A 2 26.34 10.61 14.48
CA ARG A 2 26.46 11.96 15.01
C ARG A 2 27.63 12.66 14.29
N LEU A 3 27.34 13.73 13.55
CA LEU A 3 28.37 14.52 12.85
C LEU A 3 28.97 15.64 13.74
N SER A 4 28.15 16.18 14.64
CA SER A 4 28.54 17.17 15.61
C SER A 4 27.57 17.17 16.78
N ASP A 5 27.76 18.07 17.78
CA ASP A 5 26.79 18.20 18.87
C ASP A 5 25.40 18.69 18.41
N LEU A 6 25.34 19.36 17.28
CA LEU A 6 24.12 19.93 16.73
C LEU A 6 23.47 19.06 15.61
N TRP A 7 24.27 18.23 14.94
CA TRP A 7 23.80 17.46 13.78
C TRP A 7 23.83 15.95 13.99
N ASN A 8 22.73 15.31 13.64
CA ASN A 8 22.59 13.86 13.55
C ASN A 8 22.05 13.47 12.16
N MET A 9 22.66 12.44 11.56
CA MET A 9 22.20 11.88 10.29
C MET A 9 21.95 10.38 10.42
N ASN A 10 20.91 9.88 9.77
CA ASN A 10 20.58 8.47 9.74
C ASN A 10 20.31 8.04 8.28
N LEU A 11 20.84 6.87 7.95
CA LEU A 11 20.50 6.14 6.74
C LEU A 11 20.04 4.75 7.14
N THR A 12 18.86 4.36 6.70
CA THR A 12 18.29 3.05 6.96
C THR A 12 17.95 2.41 5.63
N LEU A 13 18.38 1.18 5.42
CA LEU A 13 17.94 0.31 4.35
C LEU A 13 17.05 -0.76 4.94
N HIS A 14 15.99 -1.13 4.22
CA HIS A 14 15.11 -2.20 4.66
C HIS A 14 14.73 -3.09 3.49
N TYR A 15 14.48 -4.34 3.79
CA TYR A 15 13.92 -5.35 2.90
C TYR A 15 13.03 -6.29 3.70
N THR A 16 11.86 -6.56 3.17
CA THR A 16 10.91 -7.52 3.73
C THR A 16 10.35 -8.35 2.58
N HIS A 17 10.41 -9.67 2.73
CA HIS A 17 9.69 -10.61 1.88
C HIS A 17 8.54 -11.21 2.68
N GLY A 18 7.37 -11.31 2.05
CA GLY A 18 6.19 -11.92 2.64
C GLY A 18 5.50 -12.84 1.65
N ALA A 19 5.13 -14.04 2.10
CA ALA A 19 4.31 -14.97 1.35
C ALA A 19 3.26 -15.58 2.27
N GLY A 20 2.00 -15.59 1.84
CA GLY A 20 0.93 -16.16 2.64
C GLY A 20 -0.37 -16.28 1.86
N TYR A 21 -1.31 -17.02 2.42
CA TYR A 21 -2.64 -17.17 1.84
C TYR A 21 -3.70 -17.20 2.93
N TYR A 22 -4.91 -16.93 2.52
CA TYR A 22 -6.09 -17.37 3.25
C TYR A 22 -6.87 -18.39 2.42
N GLU A 23 -7.50 -19.33 3.11
CA GLU A 23 -8.33 -20.39 2.51
C GLU A 23 -9.78 -20.16 2.90
N ASP A 24 -10.68 -20.26 1.95
CA ASP A 24 -12.11 -20.15 2.21
C ASP A 24 -12.94 -21.16 1.37
N TYR A 25 -14.03 -21.61 1.98
CA TYR A 25 -15.06 -22.43 1.32
C TYR A 25 -16.06 -21.52 0.63
N LYS A 26 -16.42 -21.87 -0.61
CA LYS A 26 -17.44 -21.18 -1.42
C LYS A 26 -18.52 -22.17 -1.83
N GLY A 27 -19.71 -22.05 -1.21
CA GLY A 27 -20.88 -22.82 -1.59
C GLY A 27 -21.53 -22.27 -2.86
N GLY A 28 -21.88 -23.13 -3.81
CA GLY A 28 -22.57 -22.74 -5.03
C GLY A 28 -21.81 -21.80 -5.96
N ALA A 29 -20.49 -21.86 -5.96
CA ALA A 29 -19.61 -21.05 -6.79
C ALA A 29 -19.83 -21.36 -8.28
N LYS A 30 -19.85 -20.33 -9.14
CA LYS A 30 -19.95 -20.52 -10.57
C LYS A 30 -18.62 -21.04 -11.12
N VAL A 31 -18.65 -22.21 -11.77
CA VAL A 31 -17.48 -22.90 -12.33
C VAL A 31 -16.65 -21.98 -13.24
N LYS A 32 -17.35 -21.17 -14.07
CA LYS A 32 -16.71 -20.24 -15.01
C LYS A 32 -15.89 -19.14 -14.33
N ASP A 33 -16.28 -18.68 -13.13
CA ASP A 33 -15.57 -17.59 -12.42
C ASP A 33 -14.19 -18.06 -11.91
N TYR A 34 -14.01 -19.39 -11.84
CA TYR A 34 -12.75 -20.04 -11.48
C TYR A 34 -12.03 -20.67 -12.67
N LYS A 35 -12.51 -20.39 -13.91
CA LYS A 35 -11.93 -20.93 -15.15
C LYS A 35 -11.77 -22.48 -15.12
N LEU A 36 -12.62 -23.15 -14.34
CA LEU A 36 -12.62 -24.61 -14.26
C LEU A 36 -13.26 -25.22 -15.52
N PRO A 37 -12.79 -26.42 -15.95
CA PRO A 37 -13.45 -27.15 -17.00
C PRO A 37 -14.91 -27.45 -16.64
N PRO A 38 -15.85 -27.40 -17.61
CA PRO A 38 -17.23 -27.78 -17.39
C PRO A 38 -17.32 -29.21 -16.86
N TYR A 39 -18.12 -29.43 -15.83
CA TYR A 39 -18.47 -30.76 -15.35
C TYR A 39 -19.77 -31.22 -16.01
N ILE A 40 -19.77 -32.39 -16.63
CA ILE A 40 -20.96 -33.03 -17.21
C ILE A 40 -21.32 -34.21 -16.28
N ASP A 41 -22.53 -34.18 -15.76
CA ASP A 41 -23.03 -35.25 -14.90
C ASP A 41 -23.39 -36.52 -15.67
N SER A 42 -23.82 -37.56 -14.94
CA SER A 42 -24.18 -38.86 -15.52
C SER A 42 -25.45 -38.83 -16.43
N GLN A 43 -26.20 -37.71 -16.40
CA GLN A 43 -27.38 -37.50 -17.22
C GLN A 43 -27.07 -36.67 -18.47
N GLY A 44 -25.83 -36.21 -18.62
CA GLY A 44 -25.37 -35.36 -19.73
C GLY A 44 -25.56 -33.87 -19.50
N ASP A 45 -25.97 -33.45 -18.30
CA ASP A 45 -26.21 -32.05 -17.99
C ASP A 45 -24.92 -31.34 -17.56
N THR A 46 -24.75 -30.12 -18.03
CA THR A 46 -23.59 -29.29 -17.64
C THR A 46 -23.85 -28.62 -16.30
N ILE A 47 -23.00 -28.92 -15.33
CA ILE A 47 -23.05 -28.33 -14.00
C ILE A 47 -22.35 -26.97 -14.03
N ALA A 48 -23.13 -25.89 -13.83
CA ALA A 48 -22.65 -24.51 -13.87
C ALA A 48 -22.16 -23.98 -12.49
N LYS A 49 -22.49 -24.67 -11.40
CA LYS A 49 -22.15 -24.26 -10.03
C LYS A 49 -21.64 -25.46 -9.24
N THR A 50 -20.66 -25.23 -8.40
CA THR A 50 -20.10 -26.26 -7.48
C THR A 50 -19.69 -25.64 -6.16
N ASP A 51 -19.62 -26.47 -5.13
CA ASP A 51 -18.94 -26.07 -3.90
C ASP A 51 -17.44 -26.26 -4.09
N LEU A 52 -16.64 -25.35 -3.61
CA LEU A 52 -15.18 -25.40 -3.74
C LEU A 52 -14.44 -24.79 -2.53
N VAL A 53 -13.19 -25.18 -2.39
CA VAL A 53 -12.22 -24.57 -1.49
C VAL A 53 -11.16 -23.88 -2.34
N ARG A 54 -10.92 -22.61 -2.06
CA ARG A 54 -9.90 -21.81 -2.73
C ARG A 54 -8.91 -21.22 -1.77
N ARG A 55 -7.69 -20.99 -2.26
CA ARG A 55 -6.68 -20.17 -1.60
C ARG A 55 -6.45 -18.88 -2.38
N LYS A 56 -6.39 -17.79 -1.66
CA LYS A 56 -5.94 -16.51 -2.21
C LYS A 56 -4.61 -16.17 -1.60
N TRP A 57 -3.62 -16.09 -2.45
CA TRP A 57 -2.22 -15.85 -2.11
C TRP A 57 -1.87 -14.39 -2.27
N LEU A 58 -0.97 -13.95 -1.42
CA LEU A 58 -0.18 -12.74 -1.55
C LEU A 58 1.28 -13.11 -1.35
N GLU A 59 2.11 -12.78 -2.32
CA GLU A 59 3.56 -12.92 -2.23
C GLU A 59 4.17 -11.58 -2.63
N ASN A 60 5.02 -11.00 -1.79
CA ASN A 60 5.52 -9.66 -2.02
C ASN A 60 6.93 -9.42 -1.50
N ASP A 61 7.60 -8.49 -2.14
CA ASP A 61 8.84 -7.88 -1.72
C ASP A 61 8.62 -6.39 -1.45
N PHE A 62 9.08 -5.93 -0.30
CA PHE A 62 9.05 -4.52 0.07
C PHE A 62 10.44 -4.08 0.51
N TYR A 63 11.00 -3.10 -0.20
CA TYR A 63 12.35 -2.63 0.08
C TYR A 63 12.50 -1.14 -0.18
N GLY A 64 13.52 -0.56 0.45
CA GLY A 64 13.77 0.86 0.29
C GLY A 64 14.90 1.41 1.13
N ALA A 65 15.01 2.73 1.04
CA ALA A 65 15.99 3.52 1.78
C ALA A 65 15.32 4.74 2.40
N ILE A 66 15.72 5.07 3.61
CA ILE A 66 15.26 6.24 4.35
C ILE A 66 16.49 7.01 4.82
N TYR A 67 16.54 8.29 4.50
CA TYR A 67 17.57 9.20 4.96
C TYR A 67 16.95 10.32 5.78
N SER A 68 17.62 10.72 6.86
CA SER A 68 17.25 11.89 7.64
C SER A 68 18.45 12.62 8.20
N ALA A 69 18.36 13.95 8.22
CA ALA A 69 19.29 14.85 8.87
C ALA A 69 18.52 15.71 9.88
N ASN A 70 19.04 15.80 11.09
CA ASN A 70 18.42 16.52 12.18
C ASN A 70 19.41 17.51 12.77
N TYR A 71 18.97 18.75 12.92
CA TYR A 71 19.69 19.84 13.58
C TYR A 71 18.98 20.23 14.87
N ARG A 72 19.73 20.41 15.95
CA ARG A 72 19.20 20.84 17.24
C ARG A 72 20.06 21.99 17.78
N GLY A 73 19.63 23.21 17.45
CA GLY A 73 20.18 24.43 18.04
C GLY A 73 19.33 24.94 19.22
N GLU A 74 19.74 26.02 19.84
CA GLU A 74 19.04 26.59 21.00
C GLU A 74 17.59 27.05 20.67
N ARG A 75 17.41 27.72 19.54
CA ARG A 75 16.11 28.26 19.11
C ARG A 75 15.53 27.58 17.87
N LEU A 76 16.36 26.86 17.12
CA LEU A 76 15.98 26.19 15.90
C LEU A 76 16.15 24.67 16.05
N GLN A 77 15.09 23.94 15.83
CA GLN A 77 15.13 22.52 15.55
C GLN A 77 14.71 22.31 14.11
N PHE A 78 15.56 21.66 13.33
CA PHE A 78 15.31 21.40 11.92
C PHE A 78 15.50 19.92 11.63
N SER A 79 14.60 19.34 10.83
CA SER A 79 14.72 17.97 10.32
C SER A 79 14.38 17.98 8.84
N ALA A 80 15.21 17.34 8.05
CA ALA A 80 14.93 17.07 6.64
C ALA A 80 15.22 15.61 6.33
N GLY A 81 14.48 15.03 5.42
CA GLY A 81 14.70 13.65 5.02
C GLY A 81 14.02 13.31 3.72
N ALA A 82 14.38 12.13 3.23
CA ALA A 82 13.80 11.53 2.04
C ALA A 82 13.65 10.03 2.24
N ALA A 83 12.66 9.43 1.62
CA ALA A 83 12.49 8.00 1.53
C ALA A 83 12.14 7.60 0.10
N ILE A 84 12.61 6.44 -0.30
CA ILE A 84 12.21 5.76 -1.53
C ILE A 84 11.93 4.31 -1.18
N ASN A 85 10.75 3.83 -1.55
CA ASN A 85 10.30 2.48 -1.27
C ASN A 85 9.71 1.87 -2.53
N ARG A 86 9.96 0.57 -2.75
CA ARG A 86 9.30 -0.21 -3.78
C ARG A 86 8.61 -1.40 -3.16
N TYR A 87 7.39 -1.60 -3.57
CA TYR A 87 6.59 -2.78 -3.30
C TYR A 87 6.34 -3.47 -4.63
N ASP A 88 6.66 -4.75 -4.69
CA ASP A 88 6.37 -5.65 -5.80
C ASP A 88 5.60 -6.84 -5.22
N GLY A 89 4.39 -7.10 -5.71
CA GLY A 89 3.52 -8.08 -5.09
C GLY A 89 2.59 -8.79 -6.04
N ASP A 90 2.65 -10.11 -5.99
CA ASP A 90 1.78 -11.03 -6.72
C ASP A 90 0.55 -11.39 -5.89
N HIS A 91 -0.61 -11.22 -6.50
CA HIS A 91 -1.90 -11.69 -5.97
C HIS A 91 -2.45 -12.75 -6.90
N PHE A 92 -2.65 -13.97 -6.40
CA PHE A 92 -3.15 -15.07 -7.21
C PHE A 92 -4.06 -16.00 -6.42
N GLY A 93 -4.93 -16.71 -7.13
CA GLY A 93 -5.89 -17.60 -6.53
C GLY A 93 -5.81 -19.01 -7.09
N ARG A 94 -5.87 -20.02 -6.20
CA ARG A 94 -5.85 -21.44 -6.55
C ARG A 94 -7.10 -22.12 -6.04
N VAL A 95 -7.66 -23.06 -6.83
CA VAL A 95 -8.74 -23.92 -6.39
C VAL A 95 -8.12 -25.20 -5.84
N MET A 96 -8.33 -25.44 -4.54
CA MET A 96 -7.77 -26.59 -3.84
C MET A 96 -8.64 -27.82 -3.90
N TRP A 97 -9.97 -27.64 -4.01
CA TRP A 97 -10.96 -28.70 -4.08
C TRP A 97 -12.25 -28.18 -4.70
N ALA A 98 -12.92 -29.01 -5.46
CA ALA A 98 -14.27 -28.77 -5.95
C ALA A 98 -15.10 -30.06 -5.85
N LYS A 99 -16.36 -29.94 -5.37
CA LYS A 99 -17.28 -31.07 -5.15
C LYS A 99 -17.61 -31.80 -6.44
N GLN A 100 -17.79 -31.03 -7.51
CA GLN A 100 -18.14 -31.54 -8.84
C GLN A 100 -17.08 -31.02 -9.82
N SER A 101 -16.12 -31.87 -10.15
CA SER A 101 -15.13 -31.62 -11.19
C SER A 101 -14.68 -32.94 -11.80
N ASN A 102 -14.47 -32.98 -13.11
CA ASN A 102 -13.95 -34.17 -13.77
C ASN A 102 -12.47 -34.39 -13.46
N ASN A 103 -11.72 -33.34 -13.37
CA ASN A 103 -10.34 -33.27 -12.83
C ASN A 103 -10.13 -31.82 -12.44
N LEU A 104 -9.66 -31.58 -11.21
CA LEU A 104 -9.07 -30.28 -10.92
C LEU A 104 -7.85 -30.11 -11.82
N PRO A 105 -7.62 -28.93 -12.38
CA PRO A 105 -6.35 -28.62 -12.99
C PRO A 105 -5.22 -28.92 -12.03
N GLU A 106 -4.01 -29.04 -12.54
CA GLU A 106 -2.78 -29.25 -11.79
C GLU A 106 -2.80 -28.50 -10.45
N PRO A 107 -2.15 -29.00 -9.38
CA PRO A 107 -2.17 -28.36 -8.05
C PRO A 107 -1.78 -26.89 -8.04
N ASP A 108 -1.07 -26.46 -9.08
CA ASP A 108 -0.62 -25.08 -9.26
C ASP A 108 -1.52 -24.24 -10.18
N TYR A 109 -2.69 -24.74 -10.56
CA TYR A 109 -3.62 -24.01 -11.41
C TYR A 109 -4.14 -22.76 -10.74
N GLU A 110 -3.86 -21.62 -11.36
CA GLU A 110 -4.29 -20.31 -10.91
C GLU A 110 -5.47 -19.80 -11.75
N TYR A 111 -6.60 -19.52 -11.10
CA TYR A 111 -7.76 -18.97 -11.79
C TYR A 111 -7.66 -17.45 -12.00
N TYR A 112 -6.77 -16.77 -11.25
CA TYR A 112 -6.35 -15.41 -11.50
C TYR A 112 -4.94 -15.16 -11.00
N ARG A 113 -4.24 -14.22 -11.63
CA ARG A 113 -2.97 -13.64 -11.15
C ARG A 113 -2.87 -12.20 -11.60
N ASN A 114 -2.44 -11.33 -10.71
CA ASN A 114 -2.00 -10.00 -11.06
C ASN A 114 -0.79 -9.61 -10.21
N THR A 115 0.04 -8.76 -10.79
CA THR A 115 1.20 -8.18 -10.13
C THR A 115 0.93 -6.70 -9.90
N GLY A 116 1.15 -6.24 -8.68
CA GLY A 116 1.11 -4.83 -8.30
C GLY A 116 2.52 -4.33 -8.00
N ASP A 117 3.00 -3.35 -8.76
CA ASP A 117 4.24 -2.63 -8.48
C ASP A 117 3.93 -1.22 -8.01
N LYS A 118 4.56 -0.79 -6.91
CA LYS A 118 4.39 0.55 -6.37
C LYS A 118 5.73 1.15 -5.98
N LEU A 119 6.13 2.19 -6.69
CA LEU A 119 7.22 3.07 -6.30
C LEU A 119 6.65 4.25 -5.53
N ASP A 120 7.13 4.46 -4.31
CA ASP A 120 6.75 5.56 -3.42
C ASP A 120 8.00 6.30 -2.98
N TYR A 121 8.08 7.58 -3.27
CA TYR A 121 9.15 8.43 -2.80
C TYR A 121 8.61 9.69 -2.15
N ASN A 122 9.24 10.09 -1.08
CA ASN A 122 8.87 11.31 -0.38
C ASN A 122 10.09 12.08 0.12
N MET A 123 9.90 13.37 0.25
CA MET A 123 10.85 14.29 0.86
C MET A 123 10.11 15.17 1.84
N TYR A 124 10.73 15.51 2.94
CA TYR A 124 10.18 16.43 3.91
C TYR A 124 11.23 17.36 4.48
N ALA A 125 10.79 18.54 4.87
CA ALA A 125 11.55 19.49 5.65
C ALA A 125 10.66 20.05 6.75
N LYS A 126 11.14 20.00 7.99
CA LYS A 126 10.41 20.44 9.16
C LYS A 126 11.30 21.35 10.01
N ALA A 127 10.78 22.50 10.37
CA ALA A 127 11.43 23.46 11.24
C ALA A 127 10.52 23.83 12.41
N ASN A 128 11.07 23.86 13.62
CA ASN A 128 10.45 24.48 14.77
C ASN A 128 11.38 25.61 15.21
N TYR A 129 10.84 26.81 15.37
CA TYR A 129 11.60 27.98 15.72
C TYR A 129 10.99 28.69 16.93
N GLN A 130 11.80 28.99 17.92
CA GLN A 130 11.43 29.76 19.10
C GLN A 130 11.69 31.24 18.82
N PHE A 131 10.64 31.98 18.45
CA PHE A 131 10.71 33.44 18.22
C PHE A 131 10.94 34.21 19.52
N HIS A 132 10.29 33.74 20.59
CA HIS A 132 10.34 34.31 21.94
C HIS A 132 10.19 33.17 22.95
N PRO A 133 10.63 33.31 24.22
CA PRO A 133 10.41 32.27 25.26
C PRO A 133 8.99 31.74 25.35
N ASN A 134 8.01 32.59 25.02
CA ASN A 134 6.59 32.27 25.06
C ASN A 134 5.96 32.02 23.67
N LEU A 135 6.71 32.12 22.57
CA LEU A 135 6.19 32.03 21.21
C LEU A 135 7.03 31.11 20.35
N ASN A 136 6.43 30.03 19.89
CA ASN A 136 7.03 29.04 19.01
C ASN A 136 6.23 28.95 17.72
N GLY A 137 6.90 28.74 16.60
CA GLY A 137 6.27 28.41 15.34
C GLY A 137 6.88 27.17 14.71
N TYR A 138 6.10 26.50 13.89
CA TYR A 138 6.59 25.38 13.10
C TYR A 138 6.14 25.47 11.65
N LEU A 139 6.98 24.93 10.79
CA LEU A 139 6.70 24.72 9.38
C LEU A 139 7.09 23.28 9.05
N ASP A 140 6.21 22.56 8.38
CA ASP A 140 6.42 21.19 7.92
C ASP A 140 5.96 21.11 6.46
N MET A 141 6.83 20.74 5.57
CA MET A 141 6.58 20.60 4.14
C MET A 141 6.90 19.18 3.72
N GLN A 142 5.95 18.50 3.11
CA GLN A 142 6.13 17.18 2.56
C GLN A 142 5.74 17.17 1.08
N TYR A 143 6.60 16.58 0.28
CA TYR A 143 6.30 16.20 -1.09
C TYR A 143 6.35 14.68 -1.20
N ARG A 144 5.35 14.06 -1.85
CA ARG A 144 5.28 12.62 -2.07
C ARG A 144 4.88 12.35 -3.51
N GLY A 145 5.66 11.50 -4.19
CA GLY A 145 5.34 10.99 -5.50
C GLY A 145 5.11 9.48 -5.43
N ILE A 146 4.11 9.02 -6.17
CA ILE A 146 3.74 7.61 -6.25
C ILE A 146 3.55 7.24 -7.71
N HIS A 147 4.16 6.12 -8.10
CA HIS A 147 3.83 5.41 -9.32
C HIS A 147 3.31 4.04 -8.95
N TYR A 148 2.11 3.70 -9.40
CA TYR A 148 1.44 2.45 -9.08
C TYR A 148 0.90 1.79 -10.34
N THR A 149 1.32 0.54 -10.58
CA THR A 149 0.81 -0.30 -11.65
C THR A 149 0.17 -1.55 -11.09
N ILE A 150 -0.89 -2.02 -11.74
CA ILE A 150 -1.46 -3.36 -11.54
C ILE A 150 -1.69 -3.95 -12.91
N GLU A 151 -1.16 -5.14 -13.16
CA GLU A 151 -1.31 -5.82 -14.43
C GLU A 151 -1.68 -7.29 -14.22
N GLY A 152 -2.61 -7.81 -15.04
CA GLY A 152 -3.01 -9.21 -14.99
C GLY A 152 -4.52 -9.41 -14.92
N SER A 153 -4.97 -10.41 -14.16
CA SER A 153 -6.38 -10.70 -13.90
C SER A 153 -6.70 -10.61 -12.41
N ASP A 154 -7.93 -10.31 -12.06
CA ASP A 154 -8.38 -10.18 -10.67
C ASP A 154 -9.70 -10.90 -10.47
N ASP A 155 -9.92 -11.53 -9.31
CA ASP A 155 -11.14 -12.29 -9.01
C ASP A 155 -12.40 -11.42 -8.89
N LYS A 156 -12.24 -10.10 -8.69
CA LYS A 156 -13.34 -9.14 -8.63
C LYS A 156 -13.54 -8.38 -9.94
N ALA A 157 -12.45 -7.96 -10.58
CA ALA A 157 -12.48 -7.17 -11.82
C ALA A 157 -12.56 -8.02 -13.10
N GLY A 158 -12.39 -9.35 -12.99
CA GLY A 158 -12.40 -10.27 -14.13
C GLY A 158 -11.03 -10.44 -14.79
N ASP A 159 -11.02 -10.72 -16.09
CA ASP A 159 -9.82 -11.21 -16.79
C ASP A 159 -8.75 -10.15 -17.07
N HIS A 160 -9.09 -8.86 -16.99
CA HIS A 160 -8.14 -7.80 -17.30
C HIS A 160 -8.19 -6.68 -16.26
N VAL A 161 -7.08 -6.55 -15.56
CA VAL A 161 -6.77 -5.37 -14.75
C VAL A 161 -5.50 -4.77 -15.32
N ASN A 162 -5.59 -3.52 -15.75
CA ASN A 162 -4.45 -2.73 -16.18
C ASN A 162 -4.60 -1.33 -15.59
N VAL A 163 -3.80 -1.03 -14.59
CA VAL A 163 -3.76 0.25 -13.89
C VAL A 163 -2.35 0.79 -13.99
N ASP A 164 -2.22 2.00 -14.48
CA ASP A 164 -0.98 2.76 -14.46
C ASP A 164 -1.32 4.18 -14.00
N LYS A 165 -0.88 4.54 -12.80
CA LYS A 165 -1.21 5.81 -12.15
C LYS A 165 -0.01 6.47 -11.51
N HIS A 166 0.05 7.78 -11.69
CA HIS A 166 1.02 8.65 -11.05
C HIS A 166 0.31 9.71 -10.22
N TRP A 167 0.79 9.91 -9.01
CA TRP A 167 0.32 10.98 -8.13
C TRP A 167 1.49 11.75 -7.57
N ASN A 168 1.27 13.05 -7.43
CA ASN A 168 2.19 13.95 -6.76
C ASN A 168 1.41 14.77 -5.75
N PHE A 169 1.84 14.75 -4.51
CA PHE A 169 1.19 15.42 -3.40
C PHE A 169 2.13 16.39 -2.72
N PHE A 170 1.63 17.58 -2.44
CA PHE A 170 2.29 18.52 -1.57
C PHE A 170 1.41 18.75 -0.34
N ASN A 171 1.95 18.45 0.83
CA ASN A 171 1.24 18.45 2.10
C ASN A 171 1.94 19.42 3.07
N PRO A 172 1.71 20.74 2.94
CA PRO A 172 2.25 21.73 3.85
C PRO A 172 1.47 21.75 5.17
N LYS A 173 2.19 22.05 6.25
CA LYS A 173 1.63 22.28 7.56
C LYS A 173 2.40 23.36 8.28
N ALA A 174 1.71 24.32 8.89
CA ALA A 174 2.31 25.39 9.67
C ALA A 174 1.47 25.71 10.89
N GLY A 175 2.08 26.26 11.92
CA GLY A 175 1.37 26.70 13.11
C GLY A 175 2.23 27.53 14.04
N ILE A 176 1.54 28.22 14.93
CA ILE A 176 2.11 29.05 15.96
C ILE A 176 1.49 28.65 17.30
N ASN A 177 2.33 28.56 18.31
CA ASN A 177 1.94 28.26 19.69
C ASN A 177 2.45 29.37 20.61
N PHE A 178 1.55 29.91 21.42
CA PHE A 178 1.86 30.88 22.46
C PHE A 178 1.57 30.26 23.84
N GLN A 179 2.54 30.35 24.75
CA GLN A 179 2.41 29.82 26.12
C GLN A 179 2.95 30.82 27.12
N LYS A 180 2.10 31.28 28.04
CA LYS A 180 2.49 32.22 29.11
C LYS A 180 1.59 32.03 30.33
N ASP A 181 2.20 32.01 31.54
CA ASP A 181 1.51 32.04 32.83
C ASP A 181 0.38 30.98 32.95
N GLY A 182 0.63 29.74 32.49
CA GLY A 182 -0.34 28.64 32.51
C GLY A 182 -1.38 28.69 31.38
N HIS A 183 -1.39 29.72 30.53
CA HIS A 183 -2.24 29.82 29.35
C HIS A 183 -1.50 29.30 28.13
N ASN A 184 -2.21 28.53 27.30
CA ASN A 184 -1.72 28.01 26.02
C ASN A 184 -2.73 28.30 24.91
N ALA A 185 -2.29 28.90 23.82
CA ALA A 185 -3.07 29.16 22.63
C ALA A 185 -2.28 28.73 21.39
N PHE A 186 -2.94 28.06 20.45
CA PHE A 186 -2.32 27.67 19.19
C PHE A 186 -3.25 27.85 18.00
N VAL A 187 -2.64 28.12 16.85
CA VAL A 187 -3.30 28.11 15.54
C VAL A 187 -2.46 27.30 14.59
N SER A 188 -3.12 26.44 13.82
CA SER A 188 -2.44 25.62 12.82
C SER A 188 -3.26 25.50 11.54
N PHE A 189 -2.54 25.35 10.43
CA PHE A 189 -3.09 25.04 9.12
C PHE A 189 -2.37 23.84 8.53
N SER A 190 -3.10 22.94 7.87
CA SER A 190 -2.52 21.78 7.19
C SER A 190 -3.33 21.38 5.96
N VAL A 191 -2.61 20.88 4.95
CA VAL A 191 -3.18 20.20 3.77
C VAL A 191 -2.70 18.75 3.82
N ALA A 192 -3.61 17.80 3.60
CA ALA A 192 -3.31 16.38 3.56
C ALA A 192 -3.95 15.74 2.33
N ASN A 193 -3.13 15.21 1.45
CA ASN A 193 -3.55 14.48 0.25
C ASN A 193 -2.99 13.05 0.32
N ARG A 194 -3.73 12.10 -0.23
CA ARG A 194 -3.33 10.70 -0.34
C ARG A 194 -3.88 10.07 -1.62
N GLU A 195 -3.25 8.97 -2.05
CA GLU A 195 -3.75 8.15 -3.15
C GLU A 195 -5.01 7.38 -2.77
N PRO A 196 -5.84 7.00 -3.76
CA PRO A 196 -6.94 6.05 -3.58
C PRO A 196 -6.43 4.66 -3.17
N ASN A 197 -7.27 3.88 -2.50
CA ASN A 197 -6.97 2.50 -2.17
C ASN A 197 -7.04 1.60 -3.42
N ARG A 198 -6.39 0.41 -3.38
CA ARG A 198 -6.41 -0.59 -4.45
C ARG A 198 -7.83 -0.96 -4.87
N ASP A 199 -8.75 -1.19 -3.91
CA ASP A 199 -10.13 -1.58 -4.19
C ASP A 199 -10.88 -0.54 -5.03
N ASN A 200 -10.50 0.74 -4.95
CA ASN A 200 -11.08 1.79 -5.81
C ASN A 200 -10.77 1.57 -7.31
N PHE A 201 -9.71 0.83 -7.64
CA PHE A 201 -9.35 0.53 -9.03
C PHE A 201 -9.93 -0.80 -9.50
N THR A 202 -9.98 -1.81 -8.63
CA THR A 202 -10.46 -3.15 -8.97
C THR A 202 -11.98 -3.26 -8.93
N GLU A 203 -12.68 -2.34 -8.26
CA GLU A 203 -14.15 -2.33 -8.13
C GLU A 203 -14.83 -1.18 -8.91
N ALA A 204 -14.09 -0.21 -9.45
CA ALA A 204 -14.65 0.98 -10.13
C ALA A 204 -15.40 0.68 -11.46
N GLY A 205 -15.45 -0.55 -11.91
CA GLY A 205 -16.16 -1.00 -13.12
C GLY A 205 -17.44 -1.80 -12.85
N ARG A 206 -17.94 -1.82 -11.62
CA ARG A 206 -19.16 -2.55 -11.23
C ARG A 206 -20.35 -1.67 -11.00
#